data_44dea1fb94bd32c2c6a6eb463b95d821
#
_entry.id   44dea1fb94bd32c2c6a6eb463b95d821
#
_cell.length_a   1.000
_cell.length_b   1.000
_cell.length_c   1.000
_cell.angle_alpha   90.00
_cell.angle_beta   90.00
_cell.angle_gamma   90.00
#
_symmetry.space_group_name_H-M   'P 1'
#
loop_
_entity.id
_entity.type
_entity.pdbx_description
1 polymer ?
#
loop_
_entity_poly.entity_id
_entity_poly.type
_entity_poly.pdbx_seq_one_letter_code
_entity_poly.pdbx_strand_id
1 'polypeptide(L)'
;FIMKKYKIRANKSLGQNFLINQNVVDNIVGCSNITKDDLVIEIGPGLGTLTKELLEKAGKVICIELDKKMVKILTERFSLYDNFELINNDVLQVKLNKIISEEKEKHGYKSAKIVANLPYYITTPIIMKLLEDRLDLESITVMIQKEVADRLIATPGEKNTGAITYSVYYYATSEAILEVPNDSFIPEPEVTSKVIKLTLRKEPPVEVKSKGVMFKIIKSAFMQRRKTLLNALTNTKVFMSKEEGMKILNELGLDENIRAEKLTLENFSEITNKILED
;
A
#
# COMPACT_ATOMS: atom_id res chain seq x y z
N PHE A 1 21.54 -4.28 -20.36
CA PHE A 1 22.38 -3.21 -20.92
C PHE A 1 22.71 -2.12 -19.85
N ILE A 2 21.73 -1.54 -19.18
CA ILE A 2 21.89 -0.44 -18.19
C ILE A 2 22.82 -0.84 -17.03
N MET A 3 22.59 -1.99 -16.40
CA MET A 3 23.44 -2.48 -15.31
C MET A 3 24.91 -2.62 -15.70
N LYS A 4 25.19 -3.09 -16.93
CA LYS A 4 26.57 -3.18 -17.46
C LYS A 4 27.16 -1.79 -17.72
N LYS A 5 26.39 -0.87 -18.34
CA LYS A 5 26.81 0.50 -18.65
C LYS A 5 27.26 1.24 -17.39
N TYR A 6 26.47 1.16 -16.31
CA TYR A 6 26.74 1.88 -15.06
C TYR A 6 27.45 1.04 -14.00
N LYS A 7 27.90 -0.19 -14.34
CA LYS A 7 28.58 -1.12 -13.41
C LYS A 7 27.80 -1.31 -12.09
N ILE A 8 26.48 -1.48 -12.21
CA ILE A 8 25.57 -1.57 -11.05
C ILE A 8 25.62 -2.99 -10.48
N ARG A 9 25.69 -3.06 -9.14
CA ARG A 9 25.37 -4.25 -8.35
C ARG A 9 24.18 -3.92 -7.47
N ALA A 10 23.19 -4.81 -7.43
CA ALA A 10 22.03 -4.64 -6.57
C ALA A 10 22.45 -4.56 -5.10
N ASN A 11 21.89 -3.61 -4.39
CA ASN A 11 22.12 -3.44 -2.96
C ASN A 11 21.12 -4.31 -2.19
N LYS A 12 21.61 -5.41 -1.61
CA LYS A 12 20.78 -6.34 -0.82
C LYS A 12 20.15 -5.67 0.41
N SER A 13 20.84 -4.71 1.04
CA SER A 13 20.30 -4.01 2.21
C SER A 13 19.12 -3.10 1.89
N LEU A 14 18.96 -2.71 0.62
CA LEU A 14 17.82 -1.96 0.10
C LEU A 14 16.78 -2.86 -0.60
N GLY A 15 16.96 -4.18 -0.55
CA GLY A 15 16.03 -5.12 -1.19
C GLY A 15 15.87 -4.92 -2.68
N GLN A 16 16.92 -4.49 -3.38
CA GLN A 16 16.86 -4.15 -4.81
C GLN A 16 16.70 -5.38 -5.68
N ASN A 17 15.56 -5.51 -6.36
CA ASN A 17 15.28 -6.43 -7.44
C ASN A 17 14.77 -5.61 -8.63
N PHE A 18 15.62 -5.45 -9.65
CA PHE A 18 15.29 -4.60 -10.79
C PHE A 18 14.39 -5.33 -11.78
N LEU A 19 13.22 -4.79 -12.06
CA LEU A 19 12.29 -5.31 -13.06
C LEU A 19 12.92 -5.19 -14.47
N ILE A 20 12.95 -6.31 -15.21
CA ILE A 20 13.50 -6.37 -16.55
C ILE A 20 12.50 -6.86 -17.61
N ASN A 21 11.35 -7.36 -17.20
CA ASN A 21 10.32 -7.89 -18.06
C ASN A 21 9.39 -6.78 -18.58
N GLN A 22 9.50 -6.45 -19.88
CA GLN A 22 8.72 -5.38 -20.49
C GLN A 22 7.21 -5.65 -20.44
N ASN A 23 6.75 -6.89 -20.62
CA ASN A 23 5.33 -7.23 -20.56
C ASN A 23 4.73 -6.90 -19.18
N VAL A 24 5.50 -7.10 -18.11
CA VAL A 24 5.07 -6.73 -16.75
C VAL A 24 4.95 -5.22 -16.63
N VAL A 25 5.94 -4.47 -17.14
CA VAL A 25 5.90 -3.00 -17.17
C VAL A 25 4.65 -2.51 -17.90
N ASP A 26 4.39 -3.06 -19.09
CA ASP A 26 3.25 -2.67 -19.92
C ASP A 26 1.91 -2.94 -19.21
N ASN A 27 1.80 -4.06 -18.50
CA ASN A 27 0.62 -4.38 -17.70
C ASN A 27 0.44 -3.41 -16.53
N ILE A 28 1.52 -3.08 -15.78
CA ILE A 28 1.46 -2.12 -14.66
C ILE A 28 0.99 -0.76 -15.17
N VAL A 29 1.58 -0.27 -16.23
CA VAL A 29 1.25 1.05 -16.80
C VAL A 29 -0.15 1.03 -17.41
N GLY A 30 -0.53 -0.06 -18.08
CA GLY A 30 -1.85 -0.24 -18.70
C GLY A 30 -2.98 -0.21 -17.66
N CYS A 31 -2.87 -1.00 -16.59
CA CYS A 31 -3.91 -1.06 -15.54
C CYS A 31 -3.99 0.22 -14.69
N SER A 32 -2.95 1.05 -14.69
CA SER A 32 -2.93 2.31 -13.96
C SER A 32 -3.77 3.41 -14.63
N ASN A 33 -4.21 3.23 -15.86
CA ASN A 33 -5.05 4.17 -16.62
C ASN A 33 -4.51 5.60 -16.62
N ILE A 34 -3.20 5.75 -16.88
CA ILE A 34 -2.50 7.03 -16.82
C ILE A 34 -2.75 7.84 -18.09
N THR A 35 -3.01 9.13 -17.92
CA THR A 35 -3.20 10.11 -18.99
C THR A 35 -2.30 11.35 -18.79
N LYS A 36 -2.26 12.23 -19.77
CA LYS A 36 -1.54 13.51 -19.66
C LYS A 36 -2.11 14.49 -18.64
N ASP A 37 -3.30 14.23 -18.15
CA ASP A 37 -3.93 15.01 -17.08
C ASP A 37 -3.51 14.54 -15.67
N ASP A 38 -2.67 13.50 -15.58
CA ASP A 38 -2.32 12.87 -14.31
C ASP A 38 -0.93 13.24 -13.83
N LEU A 39 -0.82 13.50 -12.53
CA LEU A 39 0.41 13.47 -11.77
C LEU A 39 0.68 12.03 -11.31
N VAL A 40 1.83 11.48 -11.67
CA VAL A 40 2.26 10.16 -11.19
C VAL A 40 3.43 10.30 -10.23
N ILE A 41 3.34 9.62 -9.09
CA ILE A 41 4.46 9.49 -8.14
C ILE A 41 4.95 8.05 -8.21
N GLU A 42 6.22 7.87 -8.56
CA GLU A 42 6.89 6.57 -8.53
C GLU A 42 7.78 6.45 -7.31
N ILE A 43 7.59 5.41 -6.53
CA ILE A 43 8.39 5.14 -5.33
C ILE A 43 9.41 4.05 -5.64
N GLY A 44 10.70 4.36 -5.45
CA GLY A 44 11.79 3.43 -5.73
C GLY A 44 11.94 3.09 -7.21
N PRO A 45 12.15 4.07 -8.10
CA PRO A 45 12.25 3.83 -9.55
C PRO A 45 13.42 2.92 -9.95
N GLY A 46 14.42 2.76 -9.09
CA GLY A 46 15.58 1.92 -9.32
C GLY A 46 16.32 2.31 -10.60
N LEU A 47 16.35 1.43 -11.59
CA LEU A 47 16.97 1.71 -12.89
C LEU A 47 16.10 2.56 -13.83
N GLY A 48 14.87 2.86 -13.45
CA GLY A 48 13.94 3.64 -14.26
C GLY A 48 13.30 2.86 -15.40
N THR A 49 13.13 1.56 -15.26
CA THR A 49 12.44 0.74 -16.27
C THR A 49 10.97 1.13 -16.39
N LEU A 50 10.31 1.25 -15.25
CA LEU A 50 8.93 1.70 -15.16
C LEU A 50 8.80 3.20 -15.44
N THR A 51 9.73 4.01 -14.91
CA THR A 51 9.78 5.47 -15.09
C THR A 51 9.67 5.87 -16.54
N LYS A 52 10.38 5.21 -17.44
CA LYS A 52 10.39 5.52 -18.87
C LYS A 52 8.96 5.50 -19.45
N GLU A 53 8.24 4.42 -19.22
CA GLU A 53 6.89 4.24 -19.75
C GLU A 53 5.87 5.19 -19.06
N LEU A 54 6.10 5.51 -17.78
CA LEU A 54 5.28 6.49 -17.07
C LEU A 54 5.44 7.90 -17.66
N LEU A 55 6.68 8.32 -17.99
CA LEU A 55 6.97 9.64 -18.59
C LEU A 55 6.31 9.83 -19.96
N GLU A 56 6.18 8.75 -20.73
CA GLU A 56 5.51 8.81 -22.03
C GLU A 56 4.00 9.04 -21.91
N LYS A 57 3.37 8.59 -20.83
CA LYS A 57 1.90 8.63 -20.63
C LYS A 57 1.43 9.74 -19.70
N ALA A 58 2.16 10.00 -18.62
CA ALA A 58 1.76 10.95 -17.59
C ALA A 58 1.97 12.42 -18.01
N GLY A 59 1.24 13.33 -17.40
CA GLY A 59 1.51 14.76 -17.47
C GLY A 59 2.80 15.11 -16.76
N LYS A 60 3.02 14.53 -15.56
CA LYS A 60 4.28 14.64 -14.79
C LYS A 60 4.55 13.36 -14.03
N VAL A 61 5.82 13.01 -13.89
CA VAL A 61 6.29 11.90 -13.03
C VAL A 61 7.27 12.46 -12.00
N ILE A 62 6.95 12.26 -10.73
CA ILE A 62 7.84 12.56 -9.60
C ILE A 62 8.35 11.25 -9.04
N CYS A 63 9.64 11.01 -9.16
CA CYS A 63 10.31 9.83 -8.61
C CYS A 63 10.87 10.14 -7.22
N ILE A 64 10.67 9.23 -6.27
CA ILE A 64 11.25 9.30 -4.92
C ILE A 64 12.23 8.15 -4.77
N GLU A 65 13.52 8.44 -4.63
CA GLU A 65 14.59 7.45 -4.58
C GLU A 65 15.53 7.70 -3.41
N LEU A 66 15.79 6.67 -2.63
CA LEU A 66 16.67 6.71 -1.48
C LEU A 66 18.14 6.53 -1.86
N ASP A 67 18.43 5.66 -2.84
CA ASP A 67 19.79 5.31 -3.25
C ASP A 67 20.41 6.40 -4.13
N LYS A 68 21.41 7.10 -3.59
CA LYS A 68 22.14 8.18 -4.30
C LYS A 68 22.80 7.70 -5.62
N LYS A 69 23.11 6.39 -5.76
CA LYS A 69 23.64 5.86 -7.01
C LYS A 69 22.55 5.80 -8.09
N MET A 70 21.36 5.36 -7.70
CA MET A 70 20.19 5.36 -8.61
C MET A 70 19.81 6.78 -8.99
N VAL A 71 19.84 7.73 -8.03
CA VAL A 71 19.58 9.16 -8.30
C VAL A 71 20.46 9.68 -9.43
N LYS A 72 21.78 9.44 -9.40
CA LYS A 72 22.70 9.88 -10.47
C LYS A 72 22.33 9.29 -11.84
N ILE A 73 21.98 8.01 -11.87
CA ILE A 73 21.63 7.31 -13.11
C ILE A 73 20.31 7.83 -13.67
N LEU A 74 19.31 8.01 -12.82
CA LEU A 74 18.00 8.53 -13.22
C LEU A 74 18.10 9.96 -13.75
N THR A 75 18.87 10.81 -13.08
CA THR A 75 19.11 12.19 -13.54
C THR A 75 19.77 12.20 -14.92
N GLU A 76 20.80 11.36 -15.17
CA GLU A 76 21.43 11.28 -16.49
C GLU A 76 20.46 10.74 -17.54
N ARG A 77 19.69 9.69 -17.20
CA ARG A 77 18.83 9.00 -18.17
C ARG A 77 17.62 9.84 -18.60
N PHE A 78 17.07 10.62 -17.70
CA PHE A 78 15.82 11.34 -17.91
C PHE A 78 15.98 12.86 -17.96
N SER A 79 17.22 13.35 -18.10
CA SER A 79 17.56 14.79 -18.18
C SER A 79 16.85 15.55 -19.31
N LEU A 80 16.40 14.87 -20.35
CA LEU A 80 15.72 15.46 -21.52
C LEU A 80 14.18 15.43 -21.40
N TYR A 81 13.64 14.87 -20.32
CA TYR A 81 12.20 14.85 -20.09
C TYR A 81 11.77 16.03 -19.23
N ASP A 82 11.04 16.98 -19.81
CA ASP A 82 10.54 18.17 -19.09
C ASP A 82 9.52 17.84 -18.00
N ASN A 83 8.87 16.67 -18.09
CA ASN A 83 7.89 16.18 -17.13
C ASN A 83 8.47 15.22 -16.08
N PHE A 84 9.80 15.16 -15.94
CA PHE A 84 10.50 14.37 -14.94
C PHE A 84 10.97 15.19 -13.75
N GLU A 85 10.69 14.71 -12.55
CA GLU A 85 11.24 15.26 -11.32
C GLU A 85 11.74 14.14 -10.41
N LEU A 86 12.86 14.37 -9.71
CA LEU A 86 13.49 13.38 -8.84
C LEU A 86 13.75 13.95 -7.45
N ILE A 87 13.24 13.29 -6.44
CA ILE A 87 13.42 13.62 -5.03
C ILE A 87 14.30 12.54 -4.39
N ASN A 88 15.50 12.92 -3.94
CA ASN A 88 16.37 12.02 -3.19
C ASN A 88 16.01 12.07 -1.70
N ASN A 89 15.12 11.19 -1.28
CA ASN A 89 14.69 11.10 0.11
C ASN A 89 14.08 9.72 0.42
N ASP A 90 13.93 9.41 1.71
CA ASP A 90 13.07 8.32 2.17
C ASP A 90 11.61 8.71 2.00
N VAL A 91 10.83 7.91 1.26
CA VAL A 91 9.40 8.17 1.02
C VAL A 91 8.61 8.30 2.33
N LEU A 92 9.01 7.62 3.39
CA LEU A 92 8.37 7.74 4.71
C LEU A 92 8.54 9.12 5.35
N GLN A 93 9.53 9.89 4.92
CA GLN A 93 9.80 11.25 5.39
C GLN A 93 9.25 12.34 4.44
N VAL A 94 8.83 11.96 3.24
CA VAL A 94 8.32 12.92 2.25
C VAL A 94 6.89 13.33 2.59
N LYS A 95 6.62 14.63 2.54
CA LYS A 95 5.27 15.20 2.71
C LYS A 95 4.50 15.16 1.39
N LEU A 96 4.00 13.98 1.03
CA LEU A 96 3.32 13.74 -0.25
C LEU A 96 2.09 14.62 -0.44
N ASN A 97 1.31 14.88 0.61
CA ASN A 97 0.15 15.78 0.55
C ASN A 97 0.52 17.15 0.00
N LYS A 98 1.64 17.72 0.50
CA LYS A 98 2.10 19.03 0.07
C LYS A 98 2.49 19.00 -1.41
N ILE A 99 3.26 18.01 -1.83
CA ILE A 99 3.69 17.85 -3.23
C ILE A 99 2.48 17.72 -4.15
N ILE A 100 1.53 16.83 -3.83
CA ILE A 100 0.35 16.61 -4.65
C ILE A 100 -0.49 17.88 -4.77
N SER A 101 -0.72 18.59 -3.65
CA SER A 101 -1.53 19.83 -3.67
C SER A 101 -0.86 20.94 -4.48
N GLU A 102 0.44 21.18 -4.28
CA GLU A 102 1.20 22.20 -5.00
C GLU A 102 1.25 21.92 -6.51
N GLU A 103 1.46 20.65 -6.91
CA GLU A 103 1.49 20.27 -8.32
C GLU A 103 0.12 20.38 -9.00
N LYS A 104 -0.95 19.94 -8.32
CA LYS A 104 -2.31 20.09 -8.83
C LYS A 104 -2.71 21.56 -8.98
N GLU A 105 -2.39 22.40 -7.99
CA GLU A 105 -2.68 23.83 -8.03
C GLU A 105 -1.91 24.55 -9.13
N LYS A 106 -0.62 24.24 -9.27
CA LYS A 106 0.27 24.93 -10.23
C LYS A 106 0.04 24.51 -11.67
N HIS A 107 -0.26 23.24 -11.92
CA HIS A 107 -0.30 22.65 -13.26
C HIS A 107 -1.68 22.14 -13.69
N GLY A 108 -2.67 22.13 -12.80
CA GLY A 108 -4.04 21.75 -13.11
C GLY A 108 -4.24 20.25 -13.33
N TYR A 109 -3.39 19.38 -12.77
CA TYR A 109 -3.58 17.93 -12.88
C TYR A 109 -4.90 17.51 -12.27
N LYS A 110 -5.68 16.68 -13.00
CA LYS A 110 -7.00 16.22 -12.57
C LYS A 110 -6.92 15.15 -11.49
N SER A 111 -5.93 14.26 -11.59
CA SER A 111 -5.70 13.23 -10.59
C SER A 111 -4.23 13.06 -10.24
N ALA A 112 -3.99 12.40 -9.11
CA ALA A 112 -2.68 11.91 -8.73
C ALA A 112 -2.74 10.40 -8.53
N LYS A 113 -1.71 9.69 -8.97
CA LYS A 113 -1.61 8.22 -8.90
C LYS A 113 -0.24 7.82 -8.38
N ILE A 114 -0.20 6.74 -7.60
CA ILE A 114 1.06 6.10 -7.20
C ILE A 114 1.26 4.88 -8.08
N VAL A 115 2.45 4.73 -8.66
CA VAL A 115 2.84 3.53 -9.39
C VAL A 115 4.23 3.11 -8.95
N ALA A 116 4.42 1.87 -8.48
CA ALA A 116 5.71 1.48 -7.93
C ALA A 116 5.97 -0.03 -7.96
N ASN A 117 7.23 -0.40 -8.14
CA ASN A 117 7.78 -1.69 -7.74
C ASN A 117 8.40 -1.52 -6.35
N LEU A 118 7.66 -1.84 -5.28
CA LEU A 118 8.08 -1.55 -3.91
C LEU A 118 9.14 -2.53 -3.39
N PRO A 119 10.16 -2.04 -2.65
CA PRO A 119 11.08 -2.91 -1.93
C PRO A 119 10.33 -3.76 -0.89
N TYR A 120 10.60 -5.08 -0.86
CA TYR A 120 9.81 -6.02 -0.06
C TYR A 120 9.87 -5.77 1.45
N TYR A 121 11.03 -5.32 1.96
CA TYR A 121 11.24 -5.12 3.40
C TYR A 121 10.44 -3.94 4.00
N ILE A 122 9.95 -3.03 3.16
CA ILE A 122 9.30 -1.79 3.60
C ILE A 122 7.90 -1.60 2.97
N THR A 123 7.39 -2.61 2.28
CA THR A 123 6.08 -2.56 1.59
C THR A 123 4.95 -2.12 2.50
N THR A 124 4.78 -2.81 3.65
CA THR A 124 3.68 -2.52 4.59
C THR A 124 3.73 -1.09 5.16
N PRO A 125 4.87 -0.59 5.68
CA PRO A 125 4.96 0.81 6.11
C PRO A 125 4.62 1.82 5.02
N ILE A 126 5.05 1.59 3.77
CA ILE A 126 4.73 2.49 2.66
C ILE A 126 3.23 2.48 2.37
N ILE A 127 2.62 1.31 2.19
CA ILE A 127 1.18 1.21 1.90
C ILE A 127 0.35 1.86 3.02
N MET A 128 0.69 1.60 4.29
CA MET A 128 -0.02 2.22 5.41
C MET A 128 0.09 3.74 5.40
N LYS A 129 1.29 4.28 5.17
CA LYS A 129 1.48 5.73 5.04
C LYS A 129 0.61 6.31 3.92
N LEU A 130 0.61 5.69 2.73
CA LEU A 130 -0.17 6.17 1.58
C LEU A 130 -1.68 6.20 1.87
N LEU A 131 -2.19 5.24 2.64
CA LEU A 131 -3.60 5.14 3.01
C LEU A 131 -3.98 6.08 4.17
N GLU A 132 -3.12 6.18 5.21
CA GLU A 132 -3.42 6.92 6.43
C GLU A 132 -3.24 8.44 6.28
N ASP A 133 -2.30 8.88 5.44
CA ASP A 133 -2.02 10.30 5.18
C ASP A 133 -3.16 11.02 4.42
N ARG A 134 -4.23 10.30 4.03
CA ARG A 134 -5.38 10.82 3.27
C ARG A 134 -4.97 11.65 2.07
N LEU A 135 -4.07 11.09 1.29
CA LEU A 135 -3.58 11.72 0.07
C LEU A 135 -4.72 11.88 -0.94
N ASP A 136 -4.74 13.01 -1.65
CA ASP A 136 -5.67 13.21 -2.77
C ASP A 136 -5.22 12.39 -3.99
N LEU A 137 -5.35 11.07 -3.87
CA LEU A 137 -5.01 10.07 -4.86
C LEU A 137 -6.25 9.40 -5.45
N GLU A 138 -6.20 9.10 -6.74
CA GLU A 138 -7.18 8.24 -7.39
C GLU A 138 -6.87 6.76 -7.14
N SER A 139 -5.61 6.36 -7.34
CA SER A 139 -5.21 4.96 -7.23
C SER A 139 -3.75 4.78 -6.83
N ILE A 140 -3.46 3.57 -6.33
CA ILE A 140 -2.13 3.07 -5.98
C ILE A 140 -1.96 1.73 -6.71
N THR A 141 -1.08 1.67 -7.71
CA THR A 141 -0.73 0.44 -8.42
C THR A 141 0.66 0.01 -8.00
N VAL A 142 0.78 -1.14 -7.37
CA VAL A 142 2.06 -1.58 -6.81
C VAL A 142 2.34 -3.05 -7.11
N MET A 143 3.61 -3.34 -7.35
CA MET A 143 4.13 -4.70 -7.40
C MET A 143 4.86 -5.00 -6.11
N ILE A 144 4.47 -6.09 -5.45
CA ILE A 144 4.93 -6.50 -4.12
C ILE A 144 5.01 -8.02 -4.03
N GLN A 145 5.54 -8.57 -2.93
CA GLN A 145 5.52 -10.01 -2.69
C GLN A 145 4.10 -10.58 -2.72
N LYS A 146 3.90 -11.71 -3.39
CA LYS A 146 2.59 -12.36 -3.57
C LYS A 146 1.86 -12.56 -2.24
N GLU A 147 2.51 -13.08 -1.19
CA GLU A 147 1.88 -13.30 0.10
C GLU A 147 1.37 -12.00 0.73
N VAL A 148 2.14 -10.92 0.62
CA VAL A 148 1.72 -9.60 1.12
C VAL A 148 0.56 -9.07 0.30
N ALA A 149 0.62 -9.19 -1.03
CA ALA A 149 -0.47 -8.81 -1.92
C ALA A 149 -1.77 -9.55 -1.60
N ASP A 150 -1.72 -10.88 -1.46
CA ASP A 150 -2.88 -11.72 -1.15
C ASP A 150 -3.52 -11.31 0.19
N ARG A 151 -2.71 -10.90 1.17
CA ARG A 151 -3.20 -10.38 2.45
C ARG A 151 -3.83 -9.00 2.34
N LEU A 152 -3.27 -8.12 1.51
CA LEU A 152 -3.80 -6.77 1.30
C LEU A 152 -5.17 -6.77 0.62
N ILE A 153 -5.34 -7.65 -0.38
CA ILE A 153 -6.56 -7.73 -1.20
C ILE A 153 -7.60 -8.74 -0.68
N ALA A 154 -7.30 -9.45 0.42
CA ALA A 154 -8.26 -10.36 1.04
C ALA A 154 -9.51 -9.61 1.51
N THR A 155 -10.65 -10.29 1.52
CA THR A 155 -11.89 -9.74 2.07
C THR A 155 -11.92 -9.95 3.59
N PRO A 156 -12.23 -8.90 4.39
CA PRO A 156 -12.46 -9.04 5.82
C PRO A 156 -13.42 -10.19 6.15
N GLY A 157 -13.07 -11.05 7.12
CA GLY A 157 -13.86 -12.24 7.47
C GLY A 157 -13.49 -13.52 6.71
N GLU A 158 -12.66 -13.43 5.68
CA GLU A 158 -12.16 -14.57 4.91
C GLU A 158 -10.76 -15.03 5.36
N LYS A 159 -10.26 -16.10 4.71
CA LYS A 159 -8.91 -16.61 4.96
C LYS A 159 -7.84 -15.57 4.55
N ASN A 160 -6.66 -15.71 5.16
CA ASN A 160 -5.47 -14.87 4.89
C ASN A 160 -5.59 -13.40 5.29
N THR A 161 -6.60 -13.01 6.06
CA THR A 161 -6.72 -11.66 6.59
C THR A 161 -5.68 -11.34 7.66
N GLY A 162 -5.35 -10.07 7.77
CA GLY A 162 -4.53 -9.48 8.82
C GLY A 162 -5.00 -8.05 9.10
N ALA A 163 -4.46 -7.40 10.11
CA ALA A 163 -4.86 -6.02 10.42
C ALA A 163 -4.81 -5.08 9.20
N ILE A 164 -3.79 -5.27 8.34
CA ILE A 164 -3.63 -4.45 7.13
C ILE A 164 -4.75 -4.66 6.10
N THR A 165 -5.35 -5.84 6.03
CA THR A 165 -6.51 -6.13 5.17
C THR A 165 -7.65 -5.17 5.45
N TYR A 166 -7.95 -4.94 6.72
CA TYR A 166 -9.03 -4.04 7.15
C TYR A 166 -8.70 -2.57 6.85
N SER A 167 -7.43 -2.19 6.97
CA SER A 167 -7.01 -0.85 6.56
C SER A 167 -7.19 -0.64 5.06
N VAL A 168 -6.73 -1.57 4.23
CA VAL A 168 -6.93 -1.49 2.78
C VAL A 168 -8.41 -1.45 2.44
N TYR A 169 -9.21 -2.36 2.99
CA TYR A 169 -10.65 -2.44 2.73
C TYR A 169 -11.39 -1.16 3.13
N TYR A 170 -10.97 -0.51 4.22
CA TYR A 170 -11.55 0.76 4.68
C TYR A 170 -11.25 1.92 3.73
N TYR A 171 -10.01 2.01 3.22
CA TYR A 171 -9.57 3.16 2.42
C TYR A 171 -9.72 2.97 0.92
N ALA A 172 -9.78 1.74 0.42
CA ALA A 172 -9.74 1.44 -1.00
C ALA A 172 -10.58 0.22 -1.38
N THR A 173 -10.93 0.12 -2.66
CA THR A 173 -11.23 -1.15 -3.31
C THR A 173 -9.94 -1.72 -3.89
N SER A 174 -9.79 -3.04 -3.86
CA SER A 174 -8.56 -3.70 -4.30
C SER A 174 -8.83 -4.73 -5.38
N GLU A 175 -7.91 -4.84 -6.32
CA GLU A 175 -7.93 -5.85 -7.37
C GLU A 175 -6.53 -6.43 -7.62
N ALA A 176 -6.48 -7.74 -7.90
CA ALA A 176 -5.28 -8.41 -8.38
C ALA A 176 -5.16 -8.22 -9.88
N ILE A 177 -4.00 -7.77 -10.36
CA ILE A 177 -3.76 -7.53 -11.79
C ILE A 177 -3.08 -8.73 -12.44
N LEU A 178 -1.88 -9.10 -11.96
CA LEU A 178 -1.15 -10.26 -12.46
C LEU A 178 -0.15 -10.78 -11.42
N GLU A 179 0.22 -12.06 -11.55
CA GLU A 179 1.36 -12.64 -10.84
C GLU A 179 2.61 -12.47 -11.70
N VAL A 180 3.74 -12.19 -11.05
CA VAL A 180 5.00 -11.89 -11.71
C VAL A 180 6.04 -12.89 -11.24
N PRO A 181 6.55 -13.75 -12.16
CA PRO A 181 7.55 -14.77 -11.85
C PRO A 181 8.91 -14.14 -11.52
N ASN A 182 9.73 -14.89 -10.80
CA ASN A 182 11.00 -14.43 -10.25
C ASN A 182 12.02 -14.04 -11.34
N ASP A 183 11.98 -14.71 -12.50
CA ASP A 183 12.84 -14.45 -13.65
C ASP A 183 12.59 -13.09 -14.33
N SER A 184 11.52 -12.41 -13.93
CA SER A 184 11.23 -11.04 -14.37
C SER A 184 12.14 -9.98 -13.75
N PHE A 185 13.06 -10.38 -12.85
CA PHE A 185 13.92 -9.47 -12.08
C PHE A 185 15.40 -9.85 -12.15
N ILE A 186 16.27 -8.86 -11.91
CA ILE A 186 17.70 -9.04 -11.66
C ILE A 186 18.10 -8.26 -10.40
N PRO A 187 18.64 -8.91 -9.35
CA PRO A 187 18.66 -10.37 -9.16
C PRO A 187 17.24 -10.93 -9.00
N GLU A 188 17.09 -12.22 -9.25
CA GLU A 188 15.83 -12.93 -9.02
C GLU A 188 15.51 -12.94 -7.51
N PRO A 189 14.28 -12.53 -7.09
CA PRO A 189 13.85 -12.68 -5.71
C PRO A 189 13.54 -14.15 -5.38
N GLU A 190 13.53 -14.49 -4.10
CA GLU A 190 13.22 -15.85 -3.63
C GLU A 190 11.73 -16.21 -3.76
N VAL A 191 10.87 -15.20 -3.90
CA VAL A 191 9.41 -15.34 -3.90
C VAL A 191 8.77 -14.66 -5.09
N THR A 192 7.66 -15.24 -5.57
CA THR A 192 6.82 -14.64 -6.63
C THR A 192 6.26 -13.29 -6.19
N SER A 193 6.15 -12.37 -7.14
CA SER A 193 5.53 -11.07 -6.94
C SER A 193 4.09 -11.04 -7.49
N LYS A 194 3.33 -10.04 -7.08
CA LYS A 194 1.99 -9.77 -7.59
C LYS A 194 1.80 -8.27 -7.77
N VAL A 195 1.20 -7.88 -8.87
CA VAL A 195 0.72 -6.51 -9.08
C VAL A 195 -0.71 -6.42 -8.58
N ILE A 196 -0.95 -5.43 -7.74
CA ILE A 196 -2.28 -5.07 -7.25
C ILE A 196 -2.57 -3.60 -7.52
N LYS A 197 -3.84 -3.29 -7.69
CA LYS A 197 -4.33 -1.91 -7.78
C LYS A 197 -5.31 -1.64 -6.64
N LEU A 198 -5.09 -0.53 -5.96
CA LEU A 198 -5.95 -0.01 -4.91
C LEU A 198 -6.57 1.29 -5.44
N THR A 199 -7.90 1.33 -5.58
CA THR A 199 -8.65 2.53 -5.96
C THR A 199 -9.20 3.17 -4.69
N LEU A 200 -8.82 4.43 -4.40
CA LEU A 200 -9.15 5.08 -3.14
C LEU A 200 -10.65 5.37 -3.06
N ARG A 201 -11.26 5.05 -1.91
CA ARG A 201 -12.66 5.35 -1.64
C ARG A 201 -12.84 6.83 -1.30
N LYS A 202 -13.88 7.44 -1.82
CA LYS A 202 -14.30 8.80 -1.42
C LYS A 202 -14.88 8.80 -0.01
N GLU A 203 -15.63 7.74 0.31
CA GLU A 203 -16.29 7.55 1.61
C GLU A 203 -15.94 6.19 2.19
N PRO A 204 -15.79 6.06 3.51
CA PRO A 204 -15.55 4.77 4.15
C PRO A 204 -16.76 3.85 4.00
N PRO A 205 -16.54 2.51 3.94
CA PRO A 205 -17.63 1.54 3.77
C PRO A 205 -18.46 1.30 5.04
N VAL A 206 -18.04 1.83 6.19
CA VAL A 206 -18.71 1.69 7.48
C VAL A 206 -18.72 3.02 8.23
N GLU A 207 -19.80 3.25 8.99
CA GLU A 207 -19.88 4.35 9.93
C GLU A 207 -19.35 3.90 11.30
N VAL A 208 -18.45 4.68 11.87
CA VAL A 208 -17.86 4.39 13.18
C VAL A 208 -17.61 5.68 13.97
N LYS A 209 -17.98 5.68 15.26
CA LYS A 209 -17.81 6.81 16.18
C LYS A 209 -16.36 7.30 16.26
N SER A 210 -15.40 6.37 16.19
CA SER A 210 -13.97 6.68 16.18
C SER A 210 -13.17 5.70 15.34
N LYS A 211 -12.72 6.15 14.16
CA LYS A 211 -11.82 5.39 13.29
C LYS A 211 -10.54 4.96 14.01
N GLY A 212 -9.93 5.86 14.77
CA GLY A 212 -8.69 5.57 15.50
C GLY A 212 -8.85 4.46 16.52
N VAL A 213 -9.98 4.44 17.25
CA VAL A 213 -10.30 3.36 18.20
C VAL A 213 -10.55 2.05 17.46
N MET A 214 -11.32 2.06 16.36
CA MET A 214 -11.57 0.86 15.55
C MET A 214 -10.26 0.21 15.06
N PHE A 215 -9.34 0.97 14.49
CA PHE A 215 -8.07 0.41 14.04
C PHE A 215 -7.16 -0.06 15.19
N LYS A 216 -7.24 0.58 16.36
CA LYS A 216 -6.56 0.09 17.56
C LYS A 216 -7.13 -1.26 18.00
N ILE A 217 -8.45 -1.43 17.97
CA ILE A 217 -9.13 -2.70 18.28
C ILE A 217 -8.70 -3.78 17.28
N ILE A 218 -8.77 -3.51 15.97
CA ILE A 218 -8.35 -4.43 14.92
C ILE A 218 -6.90 -4.84 15.15
N LYS A 219 -5.98 -3.91 15.35
CA LYS A 219 -4.56 -4.21 15.60
C LYS A 219 -4.40 -5.09 16.84
N SER A 220 -5.08 -4.79 17.94
CA SER A 220 -5.06 -5.57 19.18
C SER A 220 -5.56 -6.99 18.98
N ALA A 221 -6.65 -7.18 18.25
CA ALA A 221 -7.21 -8.47 17.91
C ALA A 221 -6.23 -9.34 17.11
N PHE A 222 -5.51 -8.74 16.15
CA PHE A 222 -4.54 -9.45 15.31
C PHE A 222 -3.16 -9.66 15.95
N MET A 223 -2.83 -8.99 17.07
CA MET A 223 -1.60 -9.27 17.81
C MET A 223 -1.57 -10.68 18.40
N GLN A 224 -2.73 -11.26 18.67
CA GLN A 224 -2.87 -12.60 19.27
C GLN A 224 -3.71 -13.55 18.42
N ARG A 225 -3.37 -13.71 17.14
CA ARG A 225 -4.14 -14.45 16.11
C ARG A 225 -4.63 -15.83 16.52
N ARG A 226 -3.90 -16.54 17.41
CA ARG A 226 -4.28 -17.89 17.89
C ARG A 226 -5.31 -17.87 19.02
N LYS A 227 -5.62 -16.71 19.59
CA LYS A 227 -6.61 -16.53 20.66
C LYS A 227 -7.99 -16.20 20.10
N THR A 228 -9.03 -16.45 20.88
CA THR A 228 -10.37 -15.90 20.61
C THR A 228 -10.33 -14.37 20.68
N LEU A 229 -11.27 -13.71 20.02
CA LEU A 229 -11.38 -12.25 20.07
C LEU A 229 -11.51 -11.74 21.52
N LEU A 230 -12.37 -12.39 22.31
CA LEU A 230 -12.57 -12.08 23.71
C LEU A 230 -11.23 -12.06 24.48
N ASN A 231 -10.45 -13.15 24.37
CA ASN A 231 -9.16 -13.23 25.05
C ASN A 231 -8.14 -12.25 24.50
N ALA A 232 -8.09 -12.02 23.18
CA ALA A 232 -7.16 -11.07 22.58
C ALA A 232 -7.43 -9.64 23.05
N LEU A 233 -8.69 -9.21 23.05
CA LEU A 233 -9.06 -7.84 23.43
C LEU A 233 -9.00 -7.61 24.96
N THR A 234 -9.30 -8.63 25.78
CA THR A 234 -9.08 -8.54 27.23
C THR A 234 -7.58 -8.44 27.56
N ASN A 235 -6.74 -9.30 26.96
CA ASN A 235 -5.30 -9.29 27.20
C ASN A 235 -4.64 -7.95 26.77
N THR A 236 -5.17 -7.30 25.76
CA THR A 236 -4.66 -6.00 25.26
C THR A 236 -5.35 -4.81 25.94
N LYS A 237 -6.19 -5.07 26.95
CA LYS A 237 -6.94 -4.04 27.71
C LYS A 237 -7.84 -3.17 26.82
N VAL A 238 -8.39 -3.74 25.78
CA VAL A 238 -9.47 -3.13 24.99
C VAL A 238 -10.79 -3.36 25.71
N PHE A 239 -11.06 -4.61 26.11
CA PHE A 239 -12.10 -4.92 27.11
C PHE A 239 -11.48 -4.81 28.51
N MET A 240 -12.16 -4.15 29.43
CA MET A 240 -11.71 -3.98 30.82
C MET A 240 -11.77 -5.30 31.59
N SER A 241 -12.76 -6.16 31.25
CA SER A 241 -12.92 -7.50 31.81
C SER A 241 -13.47 -8.47 30.77
N LYS A 242 -13.43 -9.79 31.09
CA LYS A 242 -14.07 -10.81 30.24
C LYS A 242 -15.58 -10.70 30.25
N GLU A 243 -16.17 -10.33 31.38
CA GLU A 243 -17.60 -10.17 31.57
C GLU A 243 -18.13 -9.06 30.66
N GLU A 244 -17.44 -7.91 30.61
CA GLU A 244 -17.75 -6.79 29.70
C GLU A 244 -17.66 -7.25 28.25
N GLY A 245 -16.54 -7.89 27.88
CA GLY A 245 -16.34 -8.40 26.52
C GLY A 245 -17.41 -9.39 26.10
N MET A 246 -17.78 -10.36 26.96
CA MET A 246 -18.88 -11.30 26.70
C MET A 246 -20.21 -10.60 26.52
N LYS A 247 -20.52 -9.60 27.35
CA LYS A 247 -21.76 -8.81 27.22
C LYS A 247 -21.81 -8.14 25.84
N ILE A 248 -20.74 -7.45 25.42
CA ILE A 248 -20.68 -6.75 24.12
C ILE A 248 -20.84 -7.76 22.97
N LEU A 249 -20.11 -8.89 23.00
CA LEU A 249 -20.17 -9.89 21.93
C LEU A 249 -21.59 -10.50 21.83
N ASN A 250 -22.22 -10.83 22.96
CA ASN A 250 -23.57 -11.38 22.99
C ASN A 250 -24.62 -10.38 22.45
N GLU A 251 -24.52 -9.09 22.83
CA GLU A 251 -25.43 -8.05 22.33
C GLU A 251 -25.31 -7.87 20.79
N LEU A 252 -24.12 -8.14 20.22
CA LEU A 252 -23.87 -8.09 18.78
C LEU A 252 -24.11 -9.43 18.08
N GLY A 253 -24.55 -10.47 18.80
CA GLY A 253 -24.80 -11.80 18.24
C GLY A 253 -23.53 -12.51 17.77
N LEU A 254 -22.36 -12.17 18.32
CA LEU A 254 -21.08 -12.76 17.99
C LEU A 254 -20.74 -13.90 18.95
N ASP A 255 -20.23 -15.01 18.40
CA ASP A 255 -19.76 -16.16 19.20
C ASP A 255 -18.58 -15.77 20.10
N GLU A 256 -18.62 -16.13 21.38
CA GLU A 256 -17.54 -15.86 22.35
C GLU A 256 -16.19 -16.49 21.98
N ASN A 257 -16.21 -17.55 21.15
CA ASN A 257 -15.04 -18.25 20.65
C ASN A 257 -14.56 -17.73 19.30
N ILE A 258 -15.24 -16.73 18.72
CA ILE A 258 -14.88 -16.15 17.42
C ILE A 258 -13.44 -15.62 17.43
N ARG A 259 -12.73 -15.76 16.32
CA ARG A 259 -11.39 -15.19 16.12
C ARG A 259 -11.46 -13.97 15.23
N ALA A 260 -10.49 -13.06 15.40
CA ALA A 260 -10.40 -11.82 14.65
C ALA A 260 -10.53 -11.98 13.13
N GLU A 261 -9.94 -13.04 12.58
CA GLU A 261 -9.95 -13.32 11.13
C GLU A 261 -11.34 -13.68 10.56
N LYS A 262 -12.33 -13.94 11.43
CA LYS A 262 -13.70 -14.26 11.03
C LYS A 262 -14.64 -13.05 11.06
N LEU A 263 -14.16 -11.93 11.54
CA LEU A 263 -14.95 -10.70 11.66
C LEU A 263 -14.89 -9.89 10.37
N THR A 264 -16.01 -9.29 10.02
CA THR A 264 -16.07 -8.26 8.96
C THR A 264 -15.63 -6.91 9.51
N LEU A 265 -15.48 -5.92 8.64
CA LEU A 265 -15.19 -4.55 9.08
C LEU A 265 -16.39 -3.95 9.83
N GLU A 266 -17.61 -4.29 9.42
CA GLU A 266 -18.85 -3.94 10.09
C GLU A 266 -18.87 -4.41 11.54
N ASN A 267 -18.51 -5.67 11.78
CA ASN A 267 -18.42 -6.20 13.16
C ASN A 267 -17.42 -5.39 14.01
N PHE A 268 -16.25 -5.02 13.47
CA PHE A 268 -15.30 -4.17 14.21
C PHE A 268 -15.85 -2.75 14.43
N SER A 269 -16.63 -2.21 13.50
CA SER A 269 -17.31 -0.92 13.67
C SER A 269 -18.34 -0.99 14.80
N GLU A 270 -19.19 -2.02 14.82
CA GLU A 270 -20.20 -2.25 15.85
C GLU A 270 -19.58 -2.44 17.24
N ILE A 271 -18.54 -3.27 17.36
CA ILE A 271 -17.78 -3.44 18.61
C ILE A 271 -17.21 -2.10 19.09
N THR A 272 -16.64 -1.32 18.16
CA THR A 272 -16.09 0.00 18.50
C THR A 272 -17.16 0.94 19.01
N ASN A 273 -18.31 0.98 18.35
CA ASN A 273 -19.41 1.86 18.72
C ASN A 273 -19.99 1.48 20.10
N LYS A 274 -20.07 0.18 20.41
CA LYS A 274 -20.48 -0.32 21.73
C LYS A 274 -19.52 0.08 22.83
N ILE A 275 -18.22 -0.12 22.65
CA ILE A 275 -17.18 0.30 23.63
C ILE A 275 -17.21 1.80 23.90
N LEU A 276 -17.65 2.62 22.95
CA LEU A 276 -17.72 4.06 23.09
C LEU A 276 -19.10 4.56 23.52
N GLU A 277 -20.07 3.68 23.79
CA GLU A 277 -21.37 4.00 24.39
C GLU A 277 -21.35 4.00 25.92
N ASP A 278 -20.49 3.15 26.49
CA ASP A 278 -20.27 3.06 27.94
C ASP A 278 -19.17 4.04 28.38
#